data_cfc6ef16f69d4c16667a2b71925296c8
#
_entry.id   cfc6ef16f69d4c16667a2b71925296c8
#
_cell.length_a   1.000
_cell.length_b   1.000
_cell.length_c   1.000
_cell.angle_alpha   90.00
_cell.angle_beta   90.00
_cell.angle_gamma   90.00
#
_symmetry.space_group_name_H-M   'P 1'
#
loop_
_entity.id
_entity.type
_entity.pdbx_description
1 polymer ?
#
loop_
_entity_poly.entity_id
_entity_poly.type
_entity_poly.pdbx_seq_one_letter_code
_entity_poly.pdbx_strand_id
1 'polypeptide(L)'
;MSVVVIGLNHRSTPLDLLERVTIADAALPKALHDLTSRDDVSEAVVLSTCNRTEVYAVAERFHGAYRDIREFLAEVAFLPPEALGDHLYTHYDAPAVAHLFEVAAGLDSAVIGESEILGQVKVAWDRARAEGAAGPGLNLLFRHAVEAGKRARTDSEIGQHTTSVSQAAVAMAADRLGSLAGRRGLVLGAGDMGEAMALGLAKAGTSLA
;
A
#
# COMPACT_ATOMS: atom_id res chain seq x y z
N MET A 1 9.29 13.54 -19.68
CA MET A 1 8.45 13.19 -18.51
C MET A 1 8.38 11.69 -18.42
N SER A 2 8.72 11.14 -17.29
CA SER A 2 8.76 9.69 -17.05
C SER A 2 7.98 9.35 -15.79
N VAL A 3 7.30 8.20 -15.79
CA VAL A 3 6.63 7.71 -14.59
C VAL A 3 7.65 6.99 -13.71
N VAL A 4 7.66 7.31 -12.43
CA VAL A 4 8.50 6.63 -11.45
C VAL A 4 7.65 6.16 -10.27
N VAL A 5 8.03 5.07 -9.62
CA VAL A 5 7.57 4.70 -8.29
C VAL A 5 8.77 4.47 -7.39
N ILE A 6 8.75 5.08 -6.23
CA ILE A 6 9.77 4.94 -5.20
C ILE A 6 9.05 4.65 -3.90
N GLY A 7 9.46 3.62 -3.20
CA GLY A 7 8.78 3.22 -1.97
C GLY A 7 9.47 2.13 -1.19
N LEU A 8 8.82 1.75 -0.12
CA LEU A 8 9.18 0.68 0.79
C LEU A 8 7.99 -0.24 0.99
N ASN A 9 8.25 -1.52 1.22
CA ASN A 9 7.20 -2.47 1.55
C ASN A 9 7.65 -3.50 2.60
N HIS A 10 6.71 -4.30 3.08
CA HIS A 10 6.89 -5.32 4.10
C HIS A 10 7.92 -6.40 3.76
N ARG A 11 8.34 -6.54 2.48
CA ARG A 11 9.30 -7.57 2.05
C ARG A 11 10.74 -7.16 2.29
N SER A 12 11.04 -5.87 2.18
CA SER A 12 12.41 -5.33 2.25
C SER A 12 12.65 -4.41 3.44
N THR A 13 11.60 -4.10 4.22
CA THR A 13 11.67 -3.07 5.25
C THR A 13 11.25 -3.65 6.60
N PRO A 14 12.04 -3.45 7.68
CA PRO A 14 11.63 -3.76 9.03
C PRO A 14 10.34 -3.01 9.42
N LEU A 15 9.52 -3.64 10.26
CA LEU A 15 8.19 -3.11 10.60
C LEU A 15 8.26 -1.72 11.26
N ASP A 16 9.20 -1.53 12.17
CA ASP A 16 9.41 -0.25 12.86
C ASP A 16 9.77 0.91 11.92
N LEU A 17 10.51 0.62 10.84
CA LEU A 17 10.79 1.60 9.80
C LEU A 17 9.57 1.82 8.90
N LEU A 18 8.86 0.76 8.54
CA LEU A 18 7.65 0.86 7.71
C LEU A 18 6.56 1.70 8.41
N GLU A 19 6.38 1.51 9.72
CA GLU A 19 5.47 2.33 10.53
C GLU A 19 5.86 3.82 10.52
N ARG A 20 7.15 4.14 10.57
CA ARG A 20 7.64 5.52 10.56
C ARG A 20 7.42 6.25 9.23
N VAL A 21 7.44 5.54 8.11
CA VAL A 21 7.16 6.12 6.78
C VAL A 21 5.67 6.15 6.44
N THR A 22 4.81 5.58 7.30
CA THR A 22 3.37 5.57 7.07
C THR A 22 2.80 6.99 7.15
N ILE A 23 2.00 7.37 6.15
CA ILE A 23 1.37 8.68 6.06
C ILE A 23 -0.12 8.53 6.34
N ALA A 24 -0.56 9.06 7.46
CA ALA A 24 -1.97 9.05 7.83
C ALA A 24 -2.81 9.93 6.90
N ASP A 25 -4.08 9.57 6.70
CA ASP A 25 -5.03 10.28 5.83
C ASP A 25 -5.06 11.80 6.05
N ALA A 26 -5.00 12.24 7.32
CA ALA A 26 -5.00 13.65 7.67
C ALA A 26 -3.74 14.41 7.22
N ALA A 27 -2.61 13.70 7.00
CA ALA A 27 -1.35 14.28 6.55
C ALA A 27 -1.18 14.25 5.02
N LEU A 28 -2.00 13.46 4.30
CA LEU A 28 -1.89 13.31 2.84
C LEU A 28 -1.98 14.62 2.06
N PRO A 29 -2.88 15.57 2.35
CA PRO A 29 -2.92 16.84 1.61
C PRO A 29 -1.60 17.59 1.66
N LYS A 30 -1.00 17.68 2.87
CA LYS A 30 0.29 18.34 3.06
C LYS A 30 1.41 17.58 2.33
N ALA A 31 1.42 16.25 2.41
CA ALA A 31 2.39 15.39 1.75
C ALA A 31 2.36 15.53 0.22
N LEU A 32 1.17 15.57 -0.37
CA LEU A 32 0.98 15.74 -1.81
C LEU A 32 1.41 17.13 -2.28
N HIS A 33 1.08 18.17 -1.50
CA HIS A 33 1.54 19.53 -1.79
C HIS A 33 3.06 19.67 -1.70
N ASP A 34 3.69 19.11 -0.68
CA ASP A 34 5.15 19.10 -0.54
C ASP A 34 5.80 18.41 -1.75
N LEU A 35 5.36 17.20 -2.08
CA LEU A 35 5.89 16.45 -3.23
C LEU A 35 5.79 17.23 -4.55
N THR A 36 4.63 17.82 -4.85
CA THR A 36 4.41 18.56 -6.10
C THR A 36 5.03 19.95 -6.12
N SER A 37 5.54 20.44 -4.99
CA SER A 37 6.33 21.68 -4.90
C SER A 37 7.82 21.49 -5.15
N ARG A 38 8.30 20.22 -5.27
CA ARG A 38 9.70 19.90 -5.53
C ARG A 38 10.02 20.01 -7.04
N ASP A 39 11.23 20.42 -7.35
CA ASP A 39 11.61 20.82 -8.72
C ASP A 39 11.47 19.71 -9.77
N ASP A 40 11.64 18.46 -9.40
CA ASP A 40 11.65 17.32 -10.31
C ASP A 40 10.39 16.44 -10.28
N VAL A 41 9.35 16.86 -9.51
CA VAL A 41 8.07 16.13 -9.35
C VAL A 41 6.92 16.99 -9.87
N SER A 42 6.37 16.65 -11.04
CA SER A 42 5.24 17.39 -11.63
C SER A 42 3.86 16.84 -11.28
N GLU A 43 3.77 15.54 -11.00
CA GLU A 43 2.55 14.88 -10.51
C GLU A 43 2.93 13.89 -9.41
N ALA A 44 2.05 13.70 -8.42
CA ALA A 44 2.27 12.73 -7.34
C ALA A 44 0.98 12.04 -6.90
N VAL A 45 1.07 10.73 -6.61
CA VAL A 45 0.09 9.95 -5.84
C VAL A 45 0.84 9.19 -4.76
N VAL A 46 0.37 9.27 -3.53
CA VAL A 46 0.93 8.55 -2.38
C VAL A 46 0.01 7.39 -2.01
N LEU A 47 0.52 6.17 -2.11
CA LEU A 47 -0.13 4.95 -1.62
C LEU A 47 0.54 4.55 -0.29
N SER A 48 -0.11 4.84 0.83
CA SER A 48 0.38 4.47 2.16
C SER A 48 -0.64 3.54 2.82
N THR A 49 -0.18 2.33 3.19
CA THR A 49 -0.97 1.27 3.81
C THR A 49 -0.17 0.65 4.97
N CYS A 50 -0.71 -0.35 5.66
CA CYS A 50 0.05 -1.08 6.69
C CYS A 50 1.25 -1.86 6.13
N ASN A 51 1.27 -2.16 4.80
CA ASN A 51 2.27 -3.04 4.19
C ASN A 51 3.19 -2.32 3.20
N ARG A 52 2.92 -1.07 2.85
CA ARG A 52 3.74 -0.26 1.93
C ARG A 52 3.51 1.23 2.07
N THR A 53 4.52 2.00 1.78
CA THR A 53 4.41 3.42 1.44
C THR A 53 5.15 3.67 0.14
N GLU A 54 4.41 4.08 -0.89
CA GLU A 54 4.88 4.28 -2.26
C GLU A 54 4.49 5.66 -2.75
N VAL A 55 5.41 6.35 -3.41
CA VAL A 55 5.18 7.58 -4.15
C VAL A 55 5.26 7.27 -5.63
N TYR A 56 4.14 7.40 -6.32
CA TYR A 56 4.07 7.40 -7.79
C TYR A 56 4.16 8.83 -8.27
N ALA A 57 5.06 9.11 -9.18
CA ALA A 57 5.28 10.47 -9.65
C ALA A 57 5.50 10.53 -11.17
N VAL A 58 5.18 11.68 -11.76
CA VAL A 58 5.70 12.06 -13.06
C VAL A 58 6.94 12.92 -12.81
N ALA A 59 8.09 12.41 -13.26
CA ALA A 59 9.38 13.03 -13.05
C ALA A 59 9.79 13.88 -14.26
N GLU A 60 10.29 15.08 -14.00
CA GLU A 60 10.96 15.90 -15.02
C GLU A 60 12.36 15.33 -15.31
N ARG A 61 13.11 15.01 -14.25
CA ARG A 61 14.43 14.37 -14.31
C ARG A 61 14.47 13.23 -13.28
N PHE A 62 14.84 12.03 -13.73
CA PHE A 62 14.82 10.83 -12.88
C PHE A 62 15.66 10.97 -11.60
N HIS A 63 16.93 11.35 -11.72
CA HIS A 63 17.81 11.46 -10.55
C HIS A 63 17.38 12.55 -9.57
N GLY A 64 16.80 13.63 -10.08
CA GLY A 64 16.23 14.69 -9.25
C GLY A 64 15.01 14.20 -8.49
N ALA A 65 14.04 13.59 -9.19
CA ALA A 65 12.85 13.03 -8.55
C ALA A 65 13.17 11.94 -7.53
N TYR A 66 14.16 11.07 -7.81
CA TYR A 66 14.63 10.07 -6.83
C TYR A 66 15.13 10.73 -5.55
N ARG A 67 15.97 11.76 -5.67
CA ARG A 67 16.49 12.50 -4.51
C ARG A 67 15.33 13.17 -3.75
N ASP A 68 14.47 13.88 -4.45
CA ASP A 68 13.37 14.65 -3.89
C ASP A 68 12.39 13.74 -3.12
N ILE A 69 12.03 12.59 -3.69
CA ILE A 69 11.12 11.63 -3.05
C ILE A 69 11.81 10.91 -1.88
N ARG A 70 13.09 10.56 -1.99
CA ARG A 70 13.85 9.96 -0.88
C ARG A 70 13.96 10.93 0.30
N GLU A 71 14.27 12.19 0.06
CA GLU A 71 14.31 13.23 1.08
C GLU A 71 12.93 13.40 1.73
N PHE A 72 11.86 13.47 0.94
CA PHE A 72 10.48 13.52 1.44
C PHE A 72 10.16 12.34 2.38
N LEU A 73 10.44 11.10 1.97
CA LEU A 73 10.19 9.91 2.80
C LEU A 73 11.04 9.92 4.08
N ALA A 74 12.27 10.42 4.01
CA ALA A 74 13.16 10.58 5.16
C ALA A 74 12.63 11.63 6.15
N GLU A 75 12.11 12.74 5.66
CA GLU A 75 11.45 13.77 6.47
C GLU A 75 10.21 13.21 7.18
N VAL A 76 9.37 12.43 6.48
CA VAL A 76 8.21 11.75 7.06
C VAL A 76 8.63 10.79 8.18
N ALA A 77 9.72 10.04 7.99
CA ALA A 77 10.22 9.08 8.95
C ALA A 77 11.02 9.72 10.12
N PHE A 78 11.34 11.01 10.03
CA PHE A 78 12.29 11.69 10.92
C PHE A 78 13.65 10.99 10.96
N LEU A 79 14.20 10.68 9.78
CA LEU A 79 15.48 10.00 9.59
C LEU A 79 16.35 10.73 8.57
N PRO A 80 17.67 10.53 8.60
CA PRO A 80 18.52 10.96 7.50
C PRO A 80 18.22 10.13 6.23
N PRO A 81 18.27 10.71 5.03
CA PRO A 81 17.96 10.03 3.77
C PRO A 81 18.75 8.74 3.53
N GLU A 82 19.98 8.66 4.05
CA GLU A 82 20.86 7.50 3.93
C GLU A 82 20.30 6.27 4.64
N ALA A 83 19.54 6.47 5.72
CA ALA A 83 18.94 5.39 6.49
C ALA A 83 17.82 4.63 5.72
N LEU A 84 17.28 5.23 4.67
CA LEU A 84 16.25 4.60 3.82
C LEU A 84 16.84 3.87 2.61
N GLY A 85 18.10 4.16 2.23
CA GLY A 85 18.67 3.76 0.94
C GLY A 85 18.56 2.27 0.64
N ASP A 86 18.89 1.42 1.61
CA ASP A 86 18.88 -0.04 1.46
C ASP A 86 17.46 -0.66 1.45
N HIS A 87 16.45 0.11 1.82
CA HIS A 87 15.05 -0.32 1.91
C HIS A 87 14.17 0.18 0.77
N LEU A 88 14.63 1.25 0.07
CA LEU A 88 13.90 1.82 -1.05
C LEU A 88 14.04 0.96 -2.30
N TYR A 89 12.92 0.62 -2.90
CA TYR A 89 12.91 0.17 -4.29
C TYR A 89 12.47 1.29 -5.23
N THR A 90 12.91 1.17 -6.47
CA THR A 90 12.59 2.15 -7.51
C THR A 90 12.27 1.42 -8.81
N HIS A 91 11.12 1.76 -9.40
CA HIS A 91 10.77 1.34 -10.75
C HIS A 91 10.57 2.58 -11.62
N TYR A 92 10.86 2.44 -12.91
CA TYR A 92 10.92 3.54 -13.85
C TYR A 92 10.23 3.16 -15.15
N ASP A 93 9.37 4.03 -15.69
CA ASP A 93 8.58 3.83 -16.92
C ASP A 93 7.81 2.50 -16.96
N ALA A 94 8.06 1.61 -17.91
CA ALA A 94 7.32 0.36 -18.06
C ALA A 94 7.34 -0.53 -16.81
N PRO A 95 8.46 -0.71 -16.09
CA PRO A 95 8.48 -1.35 -14.77
C PRO A 95 7.59 -0.66 -13.71
N ALA A 96 7.53 0.68 -13.70
CA ALA A 96 6.66 1.40 -12.75
C ALA A 96 5.18 1.17 -13.06
N VAL A 97 4.82 1.14 -14.34
CA VAL A 97 3.46 0.81 -14.80
C VAL A 97 3.09 -0.62 -14.42
N ALA A 98 3.98 -1.58 -14.70
CA ALA A 98 3.76 -2.99 -14.35
C ALA A 98 3.57 -3.17 -12.84
N HIS A 99 4.44 -2.55 -12.03
CA HIS A 99 4.35 -2.62 -10.58
C HIS A 99 2.99 -2.11 -10.05
N LEU A 100 2.49 -0.96 -10.51
CA LEU A 100 1.18 -0.46 -10.08
C LEU A 100 0.05 -1.44 -10.46
N PHE A 101 0.14 -2.10 -11.61
CA PHE A 101 -0.86 -3.07 -12.05
C PHE A 101 -0.82 -4.33 -11.18
N GLU A 102 0.36 -4.81 -10.82
CA GLU A 102 0.57 -5.93 -9.89
C GLU A 102 0.02 -5.60 -8.49
N VAL A 103 0.30 -4.40 -7.99
CA VAL A 103 -0.25 -3.90 -6.72
C VAL A 103 -1.77 -3.83 -6.78
N ALA A 104 -2.36 -3.20 -7.81
CA ALA A 104 -3.80 -3.07 -7.96
C ALA A 104 -4.51 -4.43 -8.12
N ALA A 105 -3.85 -5.42 -8.74
CA ALA A 105 -4.34 -6.78 -8.85
C ALA A 105 -4.20 -7.58 -7.53
N GLY A 106 -3.40 -7.10 -6.56
CA GLY A 106 -3.12 -7.80 -5.31
C GLY A 106 -2.04 -8.88 -5.44
N LEU A 107 -1.28 -8.89 -6.54
CA LEU A 107 -0.19 -9.84 -6.77
C LEU A 107 1.03 -9.55 -5.91
N ASP A 108 1.23 -8.28 -5.55
CA ASP A 108 2.32 -7.84 -4.67
C ASP A 108 1.88 -7.66 -3.20
N SER A 109 0.70 -8.12 -2.82
CA SER A 109 0.22 -8.06 -1.43
C SER A 109 0.83 -9.15 -0.55
N ALA A 110 0.82 -8.94 0.78
CA ALA A 110 1.24 -9.94 1.77
C ALA A 110 0.39 -11.21 1.70
N VAL A 111 -0.89 -11.05 1.42
CA VAL A 111 -1.82 -12.13 1.05
C VAL A 111 -2.21 -11.90 -0.40
N ILE A 112 -1.74 -12.80 -1.29
CA ILE A 112 -1.98 -12.65 -2.72
C ILE A 112 -3.47 -12.60 -3.02
N GLY A 113 -3.88 -11.57 -3.78
CA GLY A 113 -5.28 -11.38 -4.20
C GLY A 113 -6.18 -10.75 -3.14
N GLU A 114 -5.64 -10.29 -2.00
CA GLU A 114 -6.44 -9.62 -0.98
C GLU A 114 -7.26 -8.45 -1.59
N SER A 115 -8.47 -8.24 -1.07
CA SER A 115 -9.46 -7.35 -1.71
C SER A 115 -9.23 -5.86 -1.40
N GLU A 116 -8.55 -5.54 -0.32
CA GLU A 116 -8.46 -4.19 0.22
C GLU A 116 -7.56 -3.29 -0.62
N ILE A 117 -6.45 -3.83 -1.15
CA ILE A 117 -5.45 -3.04 -1.88
C ILE A 117 -6.03 -2.31 -3.10
N LEU A 118 -6.96 -2.91 -3.83
CA LEU A 118 -7.58 -2.24 -4.98
C LEU A 118 -8.39 -1.01 -4.54
N GLY A 119 -9.09 -1.13 -3.41
CA GLY A 119 -9.78 0.01 -2.78
C GLY A 119 -8.80 1.08 -2.33
N GLN A 120 -7.69 0.70 -1.70
CA GLN A 120 -6.64 1.61 -1.23
C GLN A 120 -5.96 2.35 -2.39
N VAL A 121 -5.64 1.67 -3.49
CA VAL A 121 -5.12 2.29 -4.74
C VAL A 121 -6.11 3.32 -5.28
N LYS A 122 -7.41 2.99 -5.31
CA LYS A 122 -8.44 3.92 -5.78
C LYS A 122 -8.55 5.14 -4.85
N VAL A 123 -8.57 4.94 -3.53
CA VAL A 123 -8.63 6.03 -2.54
C VAL A 123 -7.42 6.94 -2.64
N ALA A 124 -6.20 6.38 -2.75
CA ALA A 124 -4.97 7.15 -2.93
C ALA A 124 -5.04 8.05 -4.17
N TRP A 125 -5.50 7.50 -5.29
CA TRP A 125 -5.70 8.27 -6.52
C TRP A 125 -6.78 9.35 -6.38
N ASP A 126 -7.96 9.03 -5.79
CA ASP A 126 -9.04 9.99 -5.59
C ASP A 126 -8.58 11.17 -4.69
N ARG A 127 -7.77 10.90 -3.65
CA ARG A 127 -7.15 11.91 -2.79
C ARG A 127 -6.21 12.82 -3.57
N ALA A 128 -5.28 12.25 -4.33
CA ALA A 128 -4.34 13.03 -5.14
C ALA A 128 -5.05 13.92 -6.17
N ARG A 129 -6.17 13.44 -6.74
CA ARG A 129 -7.01 14.25 -7.64
C ARG A 129 -7.69 15.41 -6.92
N ALA A 130 -8.22 15.17 -5.73
CA ALA A 130 -8.88 16.20 -4.93
C ALA A 130 -7.92 17.33 -4.56
N GLU A 131 -6.65 17.01 -4.30
CA GLU A 131 -5.59 17.97 -3.97
C GLU A 131 -4.92 18.58 -5.23
N GLY A 132 -5.33 18.17 -6.44
CA GLY A 132 -4.71 18.64 -7.70
C GLY A 132 -3.31 18.11 -7.95
N ALA A 133 -2.84 17.13 -7.19
CA ALA A 133 -1.52 16.52 -7.30
C ALA A 133 -1.42 15.49 -8.43
N ALA A 134 -2.53 14.84 -8.80
CA ALA A 134 -2.58 13.91 -9.92
C ALA A 134 -2.99 14.65 -11.21
N GLY A 135 -2.06 14.82 -12.12
CA GLY A 135 -2.28 15.39 -13.44
C GLY A 135 -2.66 14.34 -14.50
N PRO A 136 -2.59 14.68 -15.80
CA PRO A 136 -3.03 13.79 -16.87
C PRO A 136 -2.32 12.45 -16.92
N GLY A 137 -1.01 12.40 -16.60
CA GLY A 137 -0.18 11.21 -16.65
C GLY A 137 -0.63 10.18 -15.61
N LEU A 138 -0.65 10.56 -14.34
CA LEU A 138 -1.07 9.65 -13.26
C LEU A 138 -2.56 9.35 -13.31
N ASN A 139 -3.41 10.29 -13.75
CA ASN A 139 -4.83 10.02 -13.92
C ASN A 139 -5.09 8.93 -14.96
N LEU A 140 -4.36 8.92 -16.07
CA LEU A 140 -4.45 7.87 -17.07
C LEU A 140 -3.96 6.54 -16.52
N LEU A 141 -2.79 6.54 -15.88
CA LEU A 141 -2.15 5.35 -15.33
C LEU A 141 -3.02 4.67 -14.25
N PHE A 142 -3.46 5.43 -13.25
CA PHE A 142 -4.26 4.89 -12.14
C PHE A 142 -5.63 4.41 -12.59
N ARG A 143 -6.27 5.09 -13.55
CA ARG A 143 -7.52 4.60 -14.15
C ARG A 143 -7.34 3.21 -14.72
N HIS A 144 -6.32 3.00 -15.58
CA HIS A 144 -6.05 1.70 -16.17
C HIS A 144 -5.62 0.65 -15.14
N ALA A 145 -4.87 1.02 -14.11
CA ALA A 145 -4.50 0.11 -13.04
C ALA A 145 -5.72 -0.38 -12.24
N VAL A 146 -6.66 0.52 -11.92
CA VAL A 146 -7.92 0.15 -11.25
C VAL A 146 -8.79 -0.75 -12.15
N GLU A 147 -8.87 -0.46 -13.44
CA GLU A 147 -9.58 -1.30 -14.42
C GLU A 147 -8.93 -2.69 -14.51
N ALA A 148 -7.61 -2.76 -14.62
CA ALA A 148 -6.85 -4.01 -14.68
C ALA A 148 -7.01 -4.83 -13.39
N GLY A 149 -6.95 -4.20 -12.20
CA GLY A 149 -7.17 -4.86 -10.92
C GLY A 149 -8.59 -5.44 -10.78
N LYS A 150 -9.61 -4.75 -11.32
CA LYS A 150 -10.97 -5.30 -11.39
C LYS A 150 -11.06 -6.51 -12.32
N ARG A 151 -10.49 -6.39 -13.52
CA ARG A 151 -10.47 -7.48 -14.50
C ARG A 151 -9.72 -8.70 -13.97
N ALA A 152 -8.56 -8.51 -13.34
CA ALA A 152 -7.81 -9.60 -12.74
C ALA A 152 -8.68 -10.42 -11.77
N ARG A 153 -9.52 -9.76 -10.96
CA ARG A 153 -10.43 -10.43 -10.03
C ARG A 153 -11.65 -11.09 -10.69
N THR A 154 -12.08 -10.57 -11.83
CA THR A 154 -13.24 -11.11 -12.57
C THR A 154 -12.84 -12.24 -13.49
N ASP A 155 -11.70 -12.10 -14.19
CA ASP A 155 -11.28 -12.97 -15.28
C ASP A 155 -10.38 -14.12 -14.79
N SER A 156 -9.99 -14.13 -13.49
CA SER A 156 -9.15 -15.17 -12.89
C SER A 156 -9.66 -15.61 -11.52
N GLU A 157 -9.08 -16.68 -10.99
CA GLU A 157 -9.43 -17.22 -9.66
C GLU A 157 -8.84 -16.38 -8.49
N ILE A 158 -8.05 -15.36 -8.77
CA ILE A 158 -7.40 -14.53 -7.73
C ILE A 158 -8.42 -13.84 -6.81
N GLY A 159 -9.64 -13.56 -7.31
CA GLY A 159 -10.74 -12.99 -6.54
C GLY A 159 -11.62 -14.01 -5.81
N GLN A 160 -11.56 -15.30 -6.17
CA GLN A 160 -12.48 -16.31 -5.66
C GLN A 160 -12.12 -16.85 -4.28
N HIS A 161 -10.83 -16.86 -3.96
CA HIS A 161 -10.29 -17.32 -2.68
C HIS A 161 -9.72 -16.15 -1.86
N THR A 162 -10.16 -14.93 -2.16
CA THR A 162 -9.60 -13.72 -1.57
C THR A 162 -9.93 -13.64 -0.10
N THR A 163 -8.95 -13.97 0.66
CA THR A 163 -8.98 -13.95 2.12
C THR A 163 -8.34 -12.64 2.55
N SER A 164 -9.02 -11.86 3.38
CA SER A 164 -8.36 -10.73 4.05
C SER A 164 -7.21 -11.25 4.93
N VAL A 165 -6.27 -10.38 5.27
CA VAL A 165 -5.15 -10.75 6.16
C VAL A 165 -5.67 -11.38 7.46
N SER A 166 -6.78 -10.86 8.02
CA SER A 166 -7.43 -11.41 9.21
C SER A 166 -8.00 -12.81 8.98
N GLN A 167 -8.63 -13.09 7.85
CA GLN A 167 -9.11 -14.43 7.52
C GLN A 167 -7.97 -15.41 7.28
N ALA A 168 -6.91 -14.99 6.60
CA ALA A 168 -5.70 -15.80 6.41
C ALA A 168 -5.08 -16.19 7.78
N ALA A 169 -4.97 -15.25 8.70
CA ALA A 169 -4.45 -15.49 10.03
C ALA A 169 -5.31 -16.48 10.83
N VAL A 170 -6.65 -16.36 10.75
CA VAL A 170 -7.59 -17.30 11.39
C VAL A 170 -7.46 -18.70 10.79
N ALA A 171 -7.35 -18.82 9.47
CA ALA A 171 -7.13 -20.09 8.79
C ALA A 171 -5.79 -20.72 9.19
N MET A 172 -4.70 -19.95 9.20
CA MET A 172 -3.40 -20.43 9.69
C MET A 172 -3.44 -20.89 11.15
N ALA A 173 -4.18 -20.18 12.01
CA ALA A 173 -4.37 -20.60 13.40
C ALA A 173 -5.12 -21.93 13.48
N ALA A 174 -6.18 -22.10 12.68
CA ALA A 174 -6.92 -23.36 12.60
C ALA A 174 -6.06 -24.52 12.09
N ASP A 175 -5.23 -24.30 11.07
CA ASP A 175 -4.31 -25.30 10.54
C ASP A 175 -3.27 -25.73 11.58
N ARG A 176 -2.75 -24.78 12.36
CA ARG A 176 -1.70 -25.05 13.35
C ARG A 176 -2.23 -25.64 14.66
N LEU A 177 -3.40 -25.21 15.08
CA LEU A 177 -3.98 -25.57 16.40
C LEU A 177 -5.11 -26.59 16.29
N GLY A 178 -5.56 -26.95 15.11
CA GLY A 178 -6.77 -27.68 14.85
C GLY A 178 -8.01 -26.81 15.07
N SER A 179 -9.17 -27.41 15.41
CA SER A 179 -10.40 -26.64 15.66
C SER A 179 -10.18 -25.49 16.66
N LEU A 180 -10.64 -24.31 16.29
CA LEU A 180 -10.64 -23.13 17.15
C LEU A 180 -11.90 -23.05 18.03
N ALA A 181 -12.91 -23.91 17.79
CA ALA A 181 -14.14 -23.95 18.55
C ALA A 181 -13.87 -24.27 20.04
N GLY A 182 -14.42 -23.42 20.92
CA GLY A 182 -14.24 -23.56 22.38
C GLY A 182 -12.88 -23.11 22.92
N ARG A 183 -11.94 -22.66 22.06
CA ARG A 183 -10.69 -22.06 22.54
C ARG A 183 -10.93 -20.63 23.00
N ARG A 184 -10.03 -20.13 23.86
CA ARG A 184 -10.03 -18.72 24.24
C ARG A 184 -9.03 -17.95 23.40
N GLY A 185 -9.43 -16.78 22.87
CA GLY A 185 -8.61 -15.86 22.11
C GLY A 185 -8.54 -14.50 22.78
N LEU A 186 -7.39 -13.84 22.66
CA LEU A 186 -7.19 -12.45 23.06
C LEU A 186 -6.78 -11.67 21.81
N VAL A 187 -7.51 -10.60 21.51
CA VAL A 187 -7.18 -9.66 20.43
C VAL A 187 -6.62 -8.40 21.06
N LEU A 188 -5.40 -8.04 20.67
CA LEU A 188 -4.73 -6.81 21.09
C LEU A 188 -4.81 -5.79 19.97
N GLY A 189 -5.56 -4.71 20.18
CA GLY A 189 -5.83 -3.65 19.22
C GLY A 189 -7.32 -3.54 18.89
N ALA A 190 -7.81 -2.29 18.73
CA ALA A 190 -9.22 -1.97 18.51
C ALA A 190 -9.43 -1.18 17.19
N GLY A 191 -8.44 -1.22 16.25
CA GLY A 191 -8.61 -0.69 14.91
C GLY A 191 -9.30 -1.69 13.99
N ASP A 192 -9.50 -1.32 12.72
CA ASP A 192 -10.23 -2.11 11.70
C ASP A 192 -9.71 -3.54 11.58
N MET A 193 -8.38 -3.73 11.64
CA MET A 193 -7.76 -5.05 11.60
C MET A 193 -8.08 -5.89 12.85
N GLY A 194 -8.10 -5.26 14.03
CA GLY A 194 -8.46 -5.91 15.29
C GLY A 194 -9.92 -6.36 15.29
N GLU A 195 -10.83 -5.51 14.82
CA GLU A 195 -12.25 -5.83 14.65
C GLU A 195 -12.46 -6.99 13.67
N ALA A 196 -11.84 -6.93 12.50
CA ALA A 196 -11.93 -7.99 11.49
C ALA A 196 -11.37 -9.33 12.02
N MET A 197 -10.29 -9.30 12.79
CA MET A 197 -9.71 -10.47 13.45
C MET A 197 -10.68 -11.04 14.50
N ALA A 198 -11.25 -10.19 15.35
CA ALA A 198 -12.22 -10.60 16.37
C ALA A 198 -13.44 -11.26 15.73
N LEU A 199 -14.00 -10.67 14.69
CA LEU A 199 -15.13 -11.25 13.96
C LEU A 199 -14.76 -12.59 13.30
N GLY A 200 -13.57 -12.73 12.73
CA GLY A 200 -13.09 -13.98 12.16
C GLY A 200 -12.95 -15.10 13.19
N LEU A 201 -12.32 -14.81 14.33
CA LEU A 201 -12.15 -15.75 15.42
C LEU A 201 -13.50 -16.16 16.05
N ALA A 202 -14.42 -15.21 16.24
CA ALA A 202 -15.76 -15.49 16.75
C ALA A 202 -16.53 -16.42 15.80
N LYS A 203 -16.46 -16.20 14.48
CA LYS A 203 -17.05 -17.10 13.47
C LYS A 203 -16.44 -18.51 13.51
N ALA A 204 -15.16 -18.63 13.87
CA ALA A 204 -14.49 -19.91 14.06
C ALA A 204 -14.82 -20.59 15.41
N GLY A 205 -15.69 -20.00 16.23
CA GLY A 205 -16.15 -20.54 17.50
C GLY A 205 -15.21 -20.26 18.68
N THR A 206 -14.29 -19.32 18.55
CA THR A 206 -13.38 -18.89 19.61
C THR A 206 -14.10 -17.97 20.60
N SER A 207 -13.93 -18.18 21.89
CA SER A 207 -14.37 -17.25 22.93
C SER A 207 -13.35 -16.14 23.09
N LEU A 208 -13.76 -14.90 22.83
CA LEU A 208 -12.87 -13.74 22.90
C LEU A 208 -12.92 -13.09 24.30
N ALA A 209 -11.76 -12.58 24.72
CA ALA A 209 -11.58 -11.81 25.95
C ALA A 209 -10.98 -10.44 25.61
#